data_04828e9b2e20e0246feca2a3e0afc309
#
_entry.id   04828e9b2e20e0246feca2a3e0afc309
#
_cell.length_a   1.000
_cell.length_b   1.000
_cell.length_c   1.000
_cell.angle_alpha   90.00
_cell.angle_beta   90.00
_cell.angle_gamma   90.00
#
_symmetry.space_group_name_H-M   'P 1'
#
loop_
_entity.id
_entity.type
_entity.pdbx_description
1 polymer ?
#
loop_
_entity_poly.entity_id
_entity_poly.type
_entity_poly.pdbx_seq_one_letter_code
_entity_poly.pdbx_strand_id
1 'polypeptide(L)'
;MAQATELYNNGATAISMKNWTEALDCFQKALAMGETIGEEAQELVANCKNAIPGVSLQIAKDLINDEKYDEAYTKLEAVSKIAEEYGNAEVADEAKTLVPQIWLRKGASAMNLKDFATAADSYAKAYALDTTAGKNAFRLGQALGQLGKTEEAVEAFEHAAWNGEKDAAMGQISNIYVKEANTAFKAQKFADAVKAANKANSYAENATAYLIAGQASQKLSKNADAIKNFEKYLELKPTASNANGITFTVAALYQGQKNNAKALEYYKKVQNDPKFGAQAKQMIAALNK
;
A
#
# COMPACT_ATOMS: atom_id res chain seq x y z
N MET A 1 -12.86 -13.13 -53.95
CA MET A 1 -13.28 -11.76 -53.50
C MET A 1 -14.64 -11.74 -52.78
N ALA A 2 -15.78 -12.10 -53.42
CA ALA A 2 -17.12 -11.88 -52.84
C ALA A 2 -17.27 -12.43 -51.40
N GLN A 3 -16.86 -13.69 -51.14
CA GLN A 3 -16.96 -14.29 -49.82
C GLN A 3 -16.03 -13.63 -48.78
N ALA A 4 -14.82 -13.20 -49.18
CA ALA A 4 -13.91 -12.49 -48.25
C ALA A 4 -14.45 -11.09 -47.90
N THR A 5 -15.04 -10.38 -48.87
CA THR A 5 -15.72 -9.10 -48.67
C THR A 5 -16.96 -9.25 -47.79
N GLU A 6 -17.74 -10.30 -47.95
CA GLU A 6 -18.89 -10.61 -47.10
C GLU A 6 -18.46 -10.84 -45.64
N LEU A 7 -17.39 -11.63 -45.38
CA LEU A 7 -16.82 -11.83 -44.06
C LEU A 7 -16.37 -10.50 -43.44
N TYR A 8 -15.67 -9.64 -44.20
CA TYR A 8 -15.27 -8.32 -43.70
C TYR A 8 -16.49 -7.48 -43.29
N ASN A 9 -17.53 -7.44 -44.09
CA ASN A 9 -18.76 -6.70 -43.80
C ASN A 9 -19.50 -7.26 -42.59
N ASN A 10 -19.51 -8.59 -42.40
CA ASN A 10 -20.06 -9.24 -41.22
C ASN A 10 -19.26 -8.87 -39.97
N GLY A 11 -17.93 -8.80 -40.07
CA GLY A 11 -17.08 -8.31 -39.00
C GLY A 11 -17.38 -6.85 -38.61
N ALA A 12 -17.57 -5.98 -39.60
CA ALA A 12 -17.95 -4.59 -39.36
C ALA A 12 -19.35 -4.47 -38.68
N THR A 13 -20.28 -5.31 -39.08
CA THR A 13 -21.61 -5.41 -38.47
C THR A 13 -21.51 -5.88 -37.02
N ALA A 14 -20.71 -6.90 -36.76
CA ALA A 14 -20.48 -7.41 -35.40
C ALA A 14 -19.85 -6.35 -34.45
N ILE A 15 -18.95 -5.48 -34.98
CA ILE A 15 -18.45 -4.31 -34.22
C ILE A 15 -19.61 -3.41 -33.78
N SER A 16 -20.54 -3.10 -34.71
CA SER A 16 -21.70 -2.24 -34.41
C SER A 16 -22.59 -2.82 -33.29
N MET A 17 -22.61 -4.12 -33.18
CA MET A 17 -23.33 -4.88 -32.15
C MET A 17 -22.48 -5.11 -30.87
N LYS A 18 -21.24 -4.62 -30.87
CA LYS A 18 -20.24 -4.88 -29.79
C LYS A 18 -19.93 -6.38 -29.57
N ASN A 19 -20.16 -7.21 -30.60
CA ASN A 19 -19.78 -8.62 -30.59
C ASN A 19 -18.34 -8.77 -31.08
N TRP A 20 -17.38 -8.41 -30.21
CA TRP A 20 -15.96 -8.33 -30.59
C TRP A 20 -15.38 -9.67 -31.00
N THR A 21 -15.83 -10.76 -30.37
CA THR A 21 -15.35 -12.12 -30.69
C THR A 21 -15.74 -12.54 -32.08
N GLU A 22 -16.98 -12.33 -32.49
CA GLU A 22 -17.46 -12.59 -33.83
C GLU A 22 -16.77 -11.67 -34.85
N ALA A 23 -16.62 -10.38 -34.53
CA ALA A 23 -15.91 -9.43 -35.36
C ALA A 23 -14.47 -9.89 -35.64
N LEU A 24 -13.75 -10.33 -34.62
CA LEU A 24 -12.38 -10.84 -34.74
C LEU A 24 -12.31 -12.08 -35.64
N ASP A 25 -13.19 -13.04 -35.42
CA ASP A 25 -13.26 -14.28 -36.21
C ASP A 25 -13.52 -13.96 -37.69
N CYS A 26 -14.48 -13.07 -37.97
CA CYS A 26 -14.80 -12.64 -39.33
C CYS A 26 -13.61 -11.95 -40.02
N PHE A 27 -12.93 -11.00 -39.34
CA PHE A 27 -11.78 -10.32 -39.92
C PHE A 27 -10.58 -11.26 -40.14
N GLN A 28 -10.33 -12.20 -39.23
CA GLN A 28 -9.26 -13.18 -39.38
C GLN A 28 -9.50 -14.11 -40.57
N LYS A 29 -10.76 -14.57 -40.77
CA LYS A 29 -11.14 -15.39 -41.92
C LYS A 29 -11.05 -14.58 -43.23
N ALA A 30 -11.51 -13.33 -43.21
CA ALA A 30 -11.42 -12.45 -44.39
C ALA A 30 -9.95 -12.18 -44.75
N LEU A 31 -9.09 -11.96 -43.76
CA LEU A 31 -7.65 -11.77 -43.95
C LEU A 31 -7.00 -12.99 -44.60
N ALA A 32 -7.23 -14.17 -44.04
CA ALA A 32 -6.65 -15.43 -44.54
C ALA A 32 -7.08 -15.72 -45.98
N MET A 33 -8.36 -15.47 -46.31
CA MET A 33 -8.85 -15.59 -47.67
C MET A 33 -8.25 -14.54 -48.60
N GLY A 34 -8.13 -13.29 -48.14
CA GLY A 34 -7.52 -12.20 -48.92
C GLY A 34 -6.06 -12.47 -49.25
N GLU A 35 -5.29 -12.97 -48.29
CA GLU A 35 -3.88 -13.35 -48.51
C GLU A 35 -3.75 -14.51 -49.53
N THR A 36 -4.72 -15.42 -49.57
CA THR A 36 -4.75 -16.50 -50.57
C THR A 36 -5.11 -15.97 -51.97
N ILE A 37 -5.96 -14.94 -52.06
CA ILE A 37 -6.37 -14.32 -53.35
C ILE A 37 -5.22 -13.51 -53.96
N GLY A 38 -4.39 -12.88 -53.11
CA GLY A 38 -3.23 -12.11 -53.56
C GLY A 38 -3.56 -10.67 -53.98
N GLU A 39 -3.02 -10.21 -55.10
CA GLU A 39 -3.03 -8.81 -55.51
C GLU A 39 -4.43 -8.19 -55.57
N GLU A 40 -5.44 -8.94 -56.02
CA GLU A 40 -6.82 -8.44 -56.12
C GLU A 40 -7.46 -8.13 -54.78
N ALA A 41 -6.91 -8.65 -53.69
CA ALA A 41 -7.44 -8.48 -52.32
C ALA A 41 -6.55 -7.59 -51.42
N GLN A 42 -5.56 -6.89 -51.95
CA GLN A 42 -4.61 -6.10 -51.16
C GLN A 42 -5.30 -5.08 -50.25
N GLU A 43 -6.29 -4.37 -50.75
CA GLU A 43 -7.06 -3.39 -49.94
C GLU A 43 -7.84 -4.08 -48.83
N LEU A 44 -8.48 -5.21 -49.09
CA LEU A 44 -9.19 -5.99 -48.06
C LEU A 44 -8.24 -6.49 -46.98
N VAL A 45 -7.07 -7.01 -47.37
CA VAL A 45 -6.02 -7.45 -46.45
C VAL A 45 -5.55 -6.30 -45.55
N ALA A 46 -5.28 -5.12 -46.14
CA ALA A 46 -4.87 -3.94 -45.39
C ALA A 46 -5.95 -3.50 -44.41
N ASN A 47 -7.22 -3.48 -44.82
CA ASN A 47 -8.34 -3.15 -43.96
C ASN A 47 -8.52 -4.14 -42.79
N CYS A 48 -8.36 -5.44 -43.04
CA CYS A 48 -8.38 -6.46 -41.99
C CYS A 48 -7.22 -6.28 -40.99
N LYS A 49 -6.00 -6.09 -41.50
CA LYS A 49 -4.80 -5.85 -40.64
C LYS A 49 -4.96 -4.59 -39.78
N ASN A 50 -5.65 -3.58 -40.29
CA ASN A 50 -5.95 -2.38 -39.52
C ASN A 50 -7.03 -2.60 -38.43
N ALA A 51 -8.06 -3.42 -38.74
CA ALA A 51 -9.19 -3.64 -37.83
C ALA A 51 -8.87 -4.65 -36.68
N ILE A 52 -8.15 -5.72 -36.98
CA ILE A 52 -7.90 -6.84 -36.04
C ILE A 52 -7.29 -6.40 -34.72
N PRO A 53 -6.24 -5.56 -34.67
CA PRO A 53 -5.65 -5.13 -33.40
C PRO A 53 -6.64 -4.39 -32.51
N GLY A 54 -7.41 -3.45 -33.07
CA GLY A 54 -8.40 -2.67 -32.33
C GLY A 54 -9.51 -3.53 -31.73
N VAL A 55 -10.05 -4.47 -32.52
CA VAL A 55 -11.07 -5.43 -32.05
C VAL A 55 -10.49 -6.33 -30.94
N SER A 56 -9.27 -6.82 -31.11
CA SER A 56 -8.60 -7.65 -30.13
C SER A 56 -8.37 -6.89 -28.81
N LEU A 57 -8.08 -5.59 -28.91
CA LEU A 57 -7.93 -4.71 -27.74
C LEU A 57 -9.27 -4.53 -26.98
N GLN A 58 -10.41 -4.44 -27.70
CA GLN A 58 -11.70 -4.37 -27.04
C GLN A 58 -12.02 -5.66 -26.27
N ILE A 59 -11.71 -6.83 -26.81
CA ILE A 59 -11.83 -8.10 -26.08
C ILE A 59 -10.99 -8.07 -24.80
N ALA A 60 -9.76 -7.56 -24.85
CA ALA A 60 -8.91 -7.44 -23.68
C ALA A 60 -9.51 -6.49 -22.63
N LYS A 61 -10.08 -5.36 -23.05
CA LYS A 61 -10.77 -4.41 -22.17
C LYS A 61 -12.00 -5.03 -21.50
N ASP A 62 -12.77 -5.83 -22.22
CA ASP A 62 -13.92 -6.55 -21.66
C ASP A 62 -13.45 -7.58 -20.62
N LEU A 63 -12.38 -8.32 -20.88
CA LEU A 63 -11.77 -9.23 -19.89
C LEU A 63 -11.32 -8.50 -18.62
N ILE A 64 -10.78 -7.27 -18.75
CA ILE A 64 -10.44 -6.44 -17.59
C ILE A 64 -11.68 -6.05 -16.78
N ASN A 65 -12.77 -5.69 -17.46
CA ASN A 65 -14.04 -5.31 -16.82
C ASN A 65 -14.71 -6.50 -16.14
N ASP A 66 -14.54 -7.71 -16.70
CA ASP A 66 -15.00 -8.97 -16.12
C ASP A 66 -14.09 -9.52 -15.00
N GLU A 67 -13.06 -8.76 -14.62
CA GLU A 67 -12.04 -9.15 -13.63
C GLU A 67 -11.22 -10.41 -13.98
N LYS A 68 -11.21 -10.80 -15.26
CA LYS A 68 -10.41 -11.91 -15.79
C LYS A 68 -8.99 -11.46 -16.12
N TYR A 69 -8.28 -11.03 -15.08
CA TYR A 69 -7.01 -10.29 -15.23
C TYR A 69 -5.89 -11.09 -15.92
N ASP A 70 -5.78 -12.39 -15.67
CA ASP A 70 -4.73 -13.22 -16.29
C ASP A 70 -5.01 -13.45 -17.78
N GLU A 71 -6.28 -13.67 -18.14
CA GLU A 71 -6.69 -13.78 -19.53
C GLU A 71 -6.51 -12.44 -20.27
N ALA A 72 -6.88 -11.33 -19.61
CA ALA A 72 -6.67 -9.99 -20.12
C ALA A 72 -5.20 -9.68 -20.40
N TYR A 73 -4.31 -10.03 -19.46
CA TYR A 73 -2.87 -9.87 -19.64
C TYR A 73 -2.36 -10.62 -20.87
N THR A 74 -2.68 -11.91 -20.96
CA THR A 74 -2.30 -12.74 -22.12
C THR A 74 -2.82 -12.17 -23.43
N LYS A 75 -4.05 -11.66 -23.42
CA LYS A 75 -4.66 -11.04 -24.60
C LYS A 75 -3.95 -9.75 -24.99
N LEU A 76 -3.59 -8.87 -24.03
CA LEU A 76 -2.85 -7.64 -24.29
C LEU A 76 -1.45 -7.88 -24.86
N GLU A 77 -0.74 -8.91 -24.38
CA GLU A 77 0.54 -9.30 -24.97
C GLU A 77 0.39 -9.73 -26.44
N ALA A 78 -0.65 -10.49 -26.74
CA ALA A 78 -0.97 -10.86 -28.13
C ALA A 78 -1.37 -9.67 -28.99
N VAL A 79 -2.17 -8.74 -28.42
CA VAL A 79 -2.58 -7.50 -29.09
C VAL A 79 -1.36 -6.64 -29.43
N SER A 80 -0.44 -6.44 -28.46
CA SER A 80 0.77 -5.65 -28.68
C SER A 80 1.60 -6.18 -29.85
N LYS A 81 1.81 -7.51 -29.89
CA LYS A 81 2.57 -8.16 -30.96
C LYS A 81 1.92 -8.01 -32.33
N ILE A 82 0.62 -8.29 -32.43
CA ILE A 82 -0.09 -8.22 -33.71
C ILE A 82 -0.25 -6.78 -34.22
N ALA A 83 -0.39 -5.82 -33.26
CA ALA A 83 -0.46 -4.40 -33.63
C ALA A 83 0.89 -3.89 -34.15
N GLU A 84 2.00 -4.31 -33.55
CA GLU A 84 3.33 -4.00 -34.08
C GLU A 84 3.57 -4.64 -35.44
N GLU A 85 3.20 -5.90 -35.62
CA GLU A 85 3.32 -6.62 -36.92
C GLU A 85 2.52 -5.93 -38.03
N TYR A 86 1.33 -5.43 -37.70
CA TYR A 86 0.45 -4.78 -38.69
C TYR A 86 0.65 -3.27 -38.78
N GLY A 87 1.66 -2.72 -38.05
CA GLY A 87 2.01 -1.31 -38.12
C GLY A 87 1.04 -0.37 -37.41
N ASN A 88 0.23 -0.89 -36.48
CA ASN A 88 -0.72 -0.10 -35.69
C ASN A 88 -0.10 0.28 -34.32
N ALA A 89 0.81 1.27 -34.34
CA ALA A 89 1.55 1.71 -33.17
C ALA A 89 0.65 2.21 -32.04
N GLU A 90 -0.46 2.90 -32.36
CA GLU A 90 -1.40 3.44 -31.37
C GLU A 90 -2.01 2.33 -30.52
N VAL A 91 -2.50 1.26 -31.14
CA VAL A 91 -3.07 0.11 -30.43
C VAL A 91 -2.00 -0.64 -29.63
N ALA A 92 -0.78 -0.77 -30.17
CA ALA A 92 0.33 -1.40 -29.47
C ALA A 92 0.69 -0.64 -28.18
N ASP A 93 0.76 0.69 -28.26
CA ASP A 93 1.08 1.55 -27.11
C ASP A 93 -0.06 1.55 -26.09
N GLU A 94 -1.32 1.56 -26.53
CA GLU A 94 -2.47 1.45 -25.63
C GLU A 94 -2.46 0.10 -24.89
N ALA A 95 -2.21 -0.99 -25.59
CA ALA A 95 -2.11 -2.32 -24.99
C ALA A 95 -1.02 -2.36 -23.89
N LYS A 96 0.17 -1.81 -24.18
CA LYS A 96 1.27 -1.71 -23.20
C LYS A 96 0.89 -0.88 -21.97
N THR A 97 0.15 0.21 -22.18
CA THR A 97 -0.30 1.11 -21.08
C THR A 97 -1.32 0.45 -20.16
N LEU A 98 -2.10 -0.51 -20.67
CA LEU A 98 -3.09 -1.24 -19.88
C LEU A 98 -2.48 -2.30 -18.96
N VAL A 99 -1.31 -2.85 -19.29
CA VAL A 99 -0.68 -3.93 -18.52
C VAL A 99 -0.43 -3.56 -17.03
N PRO A 100 0.16 -2.42 -16.69
CA PRO A 100 0.31 -2.03 -15.28
C PRO A 100 -1.04 -1.89 -14.57
N GLN A 101 -2.06 -1.42 -15.26
CA GLN A 101 -3.40 -1.23 -14.71
C GLN A 101 -4.07 -2.57 -14.34
N ILE A 102 -3.84 -3.62 -15.13
CA ILE A 102 -4.32 -4.98 -14.81
C ILE A 102 -3.77 -5.42 -13.46
N TRP A 103 -2.46 -5.32 -13.26
CA TRP A 103 -1.82 -5.76 -12.03
C TRP A 103 -2.28 -4.94 -10.82
N LEU A 104 -2.48 -3.62 -10.99
CA LEU A 104 -3.02 -2.77 -9.94
C LEU A 104 -4.47 -3.14 -9.58
N ARG A 105 -5.32 -3.43 -10.56
CA ARG A 105 -6.71 -3.85 -10.32
C ARG A 105 -6.78 -5.24 -9.69
N LYS A 106 -5.99 -6.21 -10.21
CA LYS A 106 -5.89 -7.55 -9.63
C LYS A 106 -5.43 -7.51 -8.18
N GLY A 107 -4.38 -6.71 -7.89
CA GLY A 107 -3.91 -6.50 -6.53
C GLY A 107 -4.96 -5.89 -5.62
N ALA A 108 -5.72 -4.90 -6.09
CA ALA A 108 -6.78 -4.27 -5.31
C ALA A 108 -7.95 -5.23 -5.04
N SER A 109 -8.38 -6.01 -6.03
CA SER A 109 -9.41 -7.06 -5.86
C SER A 109 -8.96 -8.10 -4.83
N ALA A 110 -7.72 -8.58 -4.94
CA ALA A 110 -7.14 -9.54 -3.99
C ALA A 110 -7.04 -8.97 -2.56
N MET A 111 -6.69 -7.69 -2.38
CA MET A 111 -6.71 -7.01 -1.08
C MET A 111 -8.11 -7.01 -0.45
N ASN A 112 -9.14 -6.72 -1.24
CA ASN A 112 -10.53 -6.73 -0.77
C ASN A 112 -10.98 -8.13 -0.34
N LEU A 113 -10.53 -9.17 -1.03
CA LEU A 113 -10.78 -10.58 -0.71
C LEU A 113 -9.86 -11.10 0.42
N LYS A 114 -8.93 -10.28 0.92
CA LYS A 114 -7.89 -10.66 1.90
C LYS A 114 -6.93 -11.76 1.39
N ASP A 115 -6.84 -11.92 0.09
CA ASP A 115 -5.80 -12.74 -0.55
C ASP A 115 -4.54 -11.88 -0.71
N PHE A 116 -3.85 -11.71 0.41
CA PHE A 116 -2.67 -10.85 0.48
C PHE A 116 -1.48 -11.40 -0.32
N ALA A 117 -1.45 -12.70 -0.58
CA ALA A 117 -0.42 -13.31 -1.40
C ALA A 117 -0.56 -12.90 -2.87
N THR A 118 -1.75 -13.07 -3.44
CA THR A 118 -2.06 -12.61 -4.80
C THR A 118 -1.94 -11.09 -4.91
N ALA A 119 -2.32 -10.34 -3.87
CA ALA A 119 -2.17 -8.88 -3.85
C ALA A 119 -0.69 -8.46 -3.92
N ALA A 120 0.17 -9.07 -3.11
CA ALA A 120 1.61 -8.77 -3.10
C ALA A 120 2.27 -9.11 -4.44
N ASP A 121 1.98 -10.29 -5.02
CA ASP A 121 2.49 -10.68 -6.34
C ASP A 121 2.06 -9.69 -7.42
N SER A 122 0.78 -9.32 -7.43
CA SER A 122 0.24 -8.39 -8.43
C SER A 122 0.85 -6.99 -8.31
N TYR A 123 0.96 -6.45 -7.08
CA TYR A 123 1.60 -5.16 -6.87
C TYR A 123 3.10 -5.18 -7.16
N ALA A 124 3.78 -6.30 -6.92
CA ALA A 124 5.18 -6.46 -7.29
C ALA A 124 5.37 -6.40 -8.81
N LYS A 125 4.48 -7.06 -9.59
CA LYS A 125 4.47 -6.95 -11.06
C LYS A 125 4.21 -5.53 -11.53
N ALA A 126 3.23 -4.83 -10.95
CA ALA A 126 2.97 -3.43 -11.27
C ALA A 126 4.17 -2.52 -10.94
N TYR A 127 4.82 -2.75 -9.80
CA TYR A 127 6.01 -1.99 -9.38
C TYR A 127 7.21 -2.27 -10.29
N ALA A 128 7.41 -3.52 -10.72
CA ALA A 128 8.50 -3.88 -11.63
C ALA A 128 8.39 -3.19 -13.02
N LEU A 129 7.18 -2.87 -13.46
CA LEU A 129 6.93 -2.13 -14.71
C LEU A 129 7.23 -0.63 -14.57
N ASP A 130 7.09 -0.07 -13.37
CA ASP A 130 7.44 1.32 -13.06
C ASP A 130 7.93 1.43 -11.62
N THR A 131 9.23 1.34 -11.44
CA THR A 131 9.90 1.43 -10.13
C THR A 131 9.92 2.86 -9.56
N THR A 132 9.54 3.85 -10.35
CA THR A 132 9.44 5.24 -9.90
C THR A 132 8.05 5.59 -9.36
N ALA A 133 7.06 4.72 -9.57
CA ALA A 133 5.72 4.89 -9.06
C ALA A 133 5.65 4.56 -7.56
N GLY A 134 5.87 5.55 -6.70
CA GLY A 134 5.85 5.38 -5.24
C GLY A 134 4.56 4.75 -4.71
N LYS A 135 3.40 5.05 -5.32
CA LYS A 135 2.13 4.43 -4.97
C LYS A 135 2.11 2.91 -5.18
N ASN A 136 2.83 2.39 -6.19
CA ASN A 136 2.91 0.96 -6.44
C ASN A 136 3.73 0.27 -5.35
N ALA A 137 4.89 0.84 -5.01
CA ALA A 137 5.72 0.38 -3.90
C ALA A 137 4.95 0.44 -2.57
N PHE A 138 4.17 1.50 -2.33
CA PHE A 138 3.35 1.64 -1.14
C PHE A 138 2.30 0.53 -1.00
N ARG A 139 1.57 0.23 -2.08
CA ARG A 139 0.58 -0.86 -2.10
C ARG A 139 1.23 -2.23 -1.90
N LEU A 140 2.41 -2.45 -2.51
CA LEU A 140 3.20 -3.65 -2.27
C LEU A 140 3.56 -3.79 -0.80
N GLY A 141 4.08 -2.72 -0.17
CA GLY A 141 4.39 -2.69 1.26
C GLY A 141 3.18 -3.01 2.14
N GLN A 142 2.00 -2.50 1.80
CA GLN A 142 0.76 -2.81 2.51
C GLN A 142 0.41 -4.31 2.44
N ALA A 143 0.46 -4.91 1.25
CA ALA A 143 0.16 -6.33 1.05
C ALA A 143 1.17 -7.23 1.78
N LEU A 144 2.46 -6.92 1.69
CA LEU A 144 3.54 -7.62 2.40
C LEU A 144 3.40 -7.52 3.91
N GLY A 145 3.00 -6.34 4.41
CA GLY A 145 2.72 -6.13 5.84
C GLY A 145 1.57 -6.98 6.36
N GLN A 146 0.52 -7.19 5.56
CA GLN A 146 -0.58 -8.10 5.90
C GLN A 146 -0.16 -9.58 5.91
N LEU A 147 0.81 -9.96 5.07
CA LEU A 147 1.42 -11.30 5.07
C LEU A 147 2.37 -11.53 6.26
N GLY A 148 2.69 -10.49 7.02
CA GLY A 148 3.70 -10.55 8.07
C GLY A 148 5.15 -10.58 7.55
N LYS A 149 5.37 -10.29 6.29
CA LYS A 149 6.69 -10.15 5.66
C LYS A 149 7.27 -8.77 5.97
N THR A 150 7.66 -8.61 7.23
CA THR A 150 8.00 -7.31 7.82
C THR A 150 9.15 -6.61 7.11
N GLU A 151 10.24 -7.32 6.82
CA GLU A 151 11.44 -6.75 6.20
C GLU A 151 11.17 -6.30 4.76
N GLU A 152 10.52 -7.18 3.97
CA GLU A 152 10.11 -6.85 2.60
C GLU A 152 9.11 -5.68 2.57
N ALA A 153 8.19 -5.59 3.54
CA ALA A 153 7.24 -4.48 3.65
C ALA A 153 7.94 -3.16 3.95
N VAL A 154 8.93 -3.16 4.85
CA VAL A 154 9.72 -1.97 5.17
C VAL A 154 10.49 -1.49 3.94
N GLU A 155 11.15 -2.39 3.21
CA GLU A 155 11.87 -2.06 1.97
C GLU A 155 10.94 -1.43 0.93
N ALA A 156 9.77 -2.02 0.70
CA ALA A 156 8.78 -1.48 -0.23
C ALA A 156 8.29 -0.08 0.20
N PHE A 157 8.06 0.15 1.49
CA PHE A 157 7.70 1.47 2.00
C PHE A 157 8.85 2.48 1.90
N GLU A 158 10.11 2.08 2.11
CA GLU A 158 11.26 2.95 1.90
C GLU A 158 11.35 3.38 0.42
N HIS A 159 11.16 2.47 -0.53
CA HIS A 159 11.04 2.82 -1.94
C HIS A 159 9.87 3.76 -2.23
N ALA A 160 8.72 3.55 -1.60
CA ALA A 160 7.58 4.46 -1.72
C ALA A 160 7.91 5.87 -1.21
N ALA A 161 8.61 5.96 -0.08
CA ALA A 161 9.03 7.24 0.50
C ALA A 161 9.99 8.02 -0.41
N TRP A 162 10.93 7.32 -1.05
CA TRP A 162 11.84 7.93 -2.03
C TRP A 162 11.11 8.47 -3.26
N ASN A 163 10.00 7.86 -3.64
CA ASN A 163 9.22 8.16 -4.84
C ASN A 163 7.92 8.93 -4.54
N GLY A 164 7.93 9.80 -3.54
CA GLY A 164 6.88 10.79 -3.30
C GLY A 164 5.84 10.45 -2.23
N GLU A 165 5.82 9.23 -1.69
CA GLU A 165 4.88 8.81 -0.64
C GLU A 165 5.49 8.88 0.77
N LYS A 166 6.38 9.85 1.03
CA LYS A 166 7.26 9.90 2.21
C LYS A 166 6.49 9.78 3.53
N ASP A 167 5.57 10.70 3.79
CA ASP A 167 4.94 10.77 5.11
C ASP A 167 4.04 9.54 5.37
N ALA A 168 3.30 9.09 4.35
CA ALA A 168 2.47 7.91 4.45
C ALA A 168 3.31 6.64 4.67
N ALA A 169 4.38 6.47 3.93
CA ALA A 169 5.26 5.31 4.02
C ALA A 169 6.01 5.26 5.36
N MET A 170 6.58 6.38 5.80
CA MET A 170 7.28 6.47 7.09
C MET A 170 6.32 6.19 8.25
N GLY A 171 5.06 6.64 8.16
CA GLY A 171 4.01 6.30 9.13
C GLY A 171 3.71 4.80 9.20
N GLN A 172 3.66 4.12 8.05
CA GLN A 172 3.46 2.66 8.00
C GLN A 172 4.65 1.91 8.61
N ILE A 173 5.88 2.30 8.29
CA ILE A 173 7.08 1.69 8.88
C ILE A 173 7.09 1.90 10.41
N SER A 174 6.77 3.11 10.88
CA SER A 174 6.62 3.38 12.31
C SER A 174 5.61 2.44 12.96
N ASN A 175 4.44 2.23 12.36
CA ASN A 175 3.41 1.33 12.88
C ASN A 175 3.88 -0.14 12.93
N ILE A 176 4.67 -0.59 11.97
CA ILE A 176 5.28 -1.93 11.98
C ILE A 176 6.14 -2.09 13.23
N TYR A 177 7.04 -1.14 13.50
CA TYR A 177 7.92 -1.21 14.68
C TYR A 177 7.19 -0.98 16.00
N VAL A 178 6.08 -0.23 16.02
CA VAL A 178 5.17 -0.16 17.20
C VAL A 178 4.57 -1.52 17.51
N LYS A 179 4.13 -2.27 16.49
CA LYS A 179 3.61 -3.63 16.68
C LYS A 179 4.69 -4.57 17.24
N GLU A 180 5.91 -4.48 16.74
CA GLU A 180 7.06 -5.22 17.24
C GLU A 180 7.36 -4.85 18.71
N ALA A 181 7.43 -3.56 19.02
CA ALA A 181 7.64 -3.06 20.38
C ALA A 181 6.58 -3.57 21.37
N ASN A 182 5.30 -3.55 20.97
CA ASN A 182 4.21 -4.06 21.79
C ASN A 182 4.31 -5.57 22.01
N THR A 183 4.71 -6.32 21.00
CA THR A 183 4.93 -7.78 21.10
C THR A 183 6.08 -8.09 22.06
N ALA A 184 7.20 -7.39 21.93
CA ALA A 184 8.34 -7.53 22.84
C ALA A 184 7.96 -7.13 24.29
N PHE A 185 7.19 -6.05 24.45
CA PHE A 185 6.72 -5.61 25.77
C PHE A 185 5.83 -6.66 26.44
N LYS A 186 4.87 -7.23 25.71
CA LYS A 186 4.01 -8.31 26.22
C LYS A 186 4.80 -9.57 26.58
N ALA A 187 5.85 -9.86 25.84
CA ALA A 187 6.78 -10.95 26.12
C ALA A 187 7.79 -10.63 27.25
N GLN A 188 7.65 -9.47 27.91
CA GLN A 188 8.55 -8.97 28.96
C GLN A 188 10.01 -8.73 28.50
N LYS A 189 10.26 -8.70 27.20
CA LYS A 189 11.55 -8.34 26.59
C LYS A 189 11.69 -6.82 26.53
N PHE A 190 11.80 -6.18 27.70
CA PHE A 190 11.68 -4.71 27.79
C PHE A 190 12.80 -3.96 27.04
N ALA A 191 14.02 -4.51 26.98
CA ALA A 191 15.10 -3.90 26.21
C ALA A 191 14.77 -3.89 24.69
N ASP A 192 14.25 -5.00 24.16
CA ASP A 192 13.83 -5.10 22.77
C ASP A 192 12.64 -4.18 22.48
N ALA A 193 11.69 -4.08 23.42
CA ALA A 193 10.57 -3.16 23.31
C ALA A 193 11.02 -1.70 23.19
N VAL A 194 11.99 -1.26 23.99
CA VAL A 194 12.58 0.10 23.87
C VAL A 194 13.26 0.27 22.53
N LYS A 195 14.05 -0.71 22.08
CA LYS A 195 14.75 -0.66 20.78
C LYS A 195 13.77 -0.51 19.62
N ALA A 196 12.74 -1.35 19.58
CA ALA A 196 11.73 -1.30 18.52
C ALA A 196 10.92 0.01 18.57
N ALA A 197 10.52 0.48 19.76
CA ALA A 197 9.80 1.75 19.91
C ALA A 197 10.64 2.95 19.47
N ASN A 198 11.93 2.98 19.79
CA ASN A 198 12.84 4.03 19.31
C ASN A 198 13.00 3.96 17.77
N LYS A 199 13.07 2.76 17.20
CA LYS A 199 13.12 2.58 15.75
C LYS A 199 11.83 3.07 15.08
N ALA A 200 10.66 2.84 15.68
CA ALA A 200 9.40 3.41 15.22
C ALA A 200 9.48 4.95 15.12
N ASN A 201 9.93 5.60 16.21
CA ASN A 201 10.04 7.05 16.29
C ASN A 201 11.14 7.65 15.40
N SER A 202 12.11 6.87 14.91
CA SER A 202 13.10 7.33 13.94
C SER A 202 12.53 7.47 12.53
N TYR A 203 11.44 6.76 12.21
CA TYR A 203 10.74 6.90 10.93
C TYR A 203 9.65 7.98 11.00
N ALA A 204 8.79 7.93 12.01
CA ALA A 204 7.76 8.95 12.23
C ALA A 204 7.42 9.02 13.72
N GLU A 205 7.19 10.24 14.24
CA GLU A 205 6.75 10.42 15.62
C GLU A 205 5.45 9.65 15.88
N ASN A 206 5.49 8.79 16.91
CA ASN A 206 4.37 7.94 17.26
C ASN A 206 4.16 7.91 18.78
N ALA A 207 3.05 8.48 19.21
CA ALA A 207 2.73 8.56 20.64
C ALA A 207 2.71 7.17 21.31
N THR A 208 2.20 6.14 20.61
CA THR A 208 2.17 4.77 21.16
C THR A 208 3.59 4.22 21.36
N ALA A 209 4.52 4.52 20.44
CA ALA A 209 5.91 4.13 20.60
C ALA A 209 6.55 4.79 21.82
N TYR A 210 6.33 6.09 22.04
CA TYR A 210 6.80 6.78 23.24
C TYR A 210 6.20 6.19 24.52
N LEU A 211 4.91 5.86 24.52
CA LEU A 211 4.26 5.22 25.67
C LEU A 211 4.91 3.87 25.99
N ILE A 212 5.09 3.01 24.98
CA ILE A 212 5.72 1.68 25.17
C ILE A 212 7.17 1.84 25.65
N ALA A 213 7.94 2.75 25.03
CA ALA A 213 9.33 3.02 25.44
C ALA A 213 9.41 3.51 26.88
N GLY A 214 8.51 4.41 27.29
CA GLY A 214 8.43 4.90 28.68
C GLY A 214 8.13 3.78 29.67
N GLN A 215 7.12 2.97 29.39
CA GLN A 215 6.73 1.84 30.25
C GLN A 215 7.85 0.78 30.33
N ALA A 216 8.47 0.43 29.21
CA ALA A 216 9.55 -0.55 29.16
C ALA A 216 10.80 -0.03 29.89
N SER A 217 11.15 1.25 29.71
CA SER A 217 12.26 1.89 30.44
C SER A 217 12.01 1.91 31.95
N GLN A 218 10.78 2.15 32.38
CA GLN A 218 10.39 2.08 33.80
C GLN A 218 10.58 0.66 34.36
N LYS A 219 10.17 -0.37 33.60
CA LYS A 219 10.41 -1.78 34.01
C LYS A 219 11.88 -2.14 34.09
N LEU A 220 12.73 -1.48 33.34
CA LEU A 220 14.18 -1.61 33.37
C LEU A 220 14.84 -0.71 34.44
N SER A 221 14.06 0.02 35.24
CA SER A 221 14.53 1.02 36.20
C SER A 221 15.35 2.16 35.58
N LYS A 222 15.21 2.39 34.28
CA LYS A 222 15.82 3.49 33.55
C LYS A 222 14.94 4.74 33.66
N ASN A 223 14.85 5.30 34.86
CA ASN A 223 13.87 6.34 35.18
C ASN A 223 14.00 7.61 34.33
N ALA A 224 15.22 8.02 33.96
CA ALA A 224 15.42 9.19 33.07
C ALA A 224 14.84 8.97 31.67
N ASP A 225 15.08 7.80 31.09
CA ASP A 225 14.53 7.44 29.78
C ASP A 225 13.00 7.30 29.84
N ALA A 226 12.47 6.75 30.91
CA ALA A 226 11.03 6.64 31.13
C ALA A 226 10.36 8.02 31.17
N ILE A 227 10.91 8.96 31.95
CA ILE A 227 10.42 10.34 32.04
C ILE A 227 10.41 10.98 30.64
N LYS A 228 11.54 10.96 29.94
CA LYS A 228 11.68 11.57 28.61
C LYS A 228 10.61 11.06 27.64
N ASN A 229 10.38 9.75 27.61
CA ASN A 229 9.40 9.13 26.72
C ASN A 229 7.96 9.46 27.15
N PHE A 230 7.64 9.46 28.44
CA PHE A 230 6.31 9.83 28.92
C PHE A 230 6.00 11.31 28.67
N GLU A 231 6.98 12.20 28.82
CA GLU A 231 6.81 13.62 28.50
C GLU A 231 6.47 13.81 27.02
N LYS A 232 7.17 13.13 26.11
CA LYS A 232 6.86 13.13 24.69
C LYS A 232 5.46 12.55 24.38
N TYR A 233 5.09 11.48 25.05
CA TYR A 233 3.73 10.95 24.94
C TYR A 233 2.68 11.98 25.35
N LEU A 234 2.86 12.66 26.48
CA LEU A 234 1.92 13.66 26.99
C LEU A 234 1.86 14.92 26.11
N GLU A 235 2.97 15.29 25.47
CA GLU A 235 3.01 16.37 24.48
C GLU A 235 2.13 16.02 23.26
N LEU A 236 2.23 14.81 22.75
CA LEU A 236 1.48 14.34 21.58
C LEU A 236 0.02 13.99 21.88
N LYS A 237 -0.30 13.58 23.10
CA LYS A 237 -1.61 13.09 23.54
C LYS A 237 -2.02 13.64 24.90
N PRO A 238 -2.14 14.98 25.05
CA PRO A 238 -2.42 15.61 26.35
C PRO A 238 -3.79 15.27 26.93
N THR A 239 -4.75 14.90 26.09
CA THR A 239 -6.14 14.59 26.48
C THR A 239 -6.47 13.11 26.43
N ALA A 240 -5.46 12.22 26.29
CA ALA A 240 -5.70 10.78 26.30
C ALA A 240 -6.27 10.34 27.67
N SER A 241 -7.12 9.34 27.66
CA SER A 241 -7.78 8.82 28.88
C SER A 241 -6.81 8.39 29.98
N ASN A 242 -5.57 8.04 29.63
CA ASN A 242 -4.50 7.66 30.55
C ASN A 242 -3.51 8.82 30.84
N ALA A 243 -3.69 10.02 30.25
CA ALA A 243 -2.73 11.12 30.37
C ALA A 243 -2.49 11.52 31.84
N ASN A 244 -3.55 11.65 32.64
CA ASN A 244 -3.42 11.99 34.06
C ASN A 244 -2.67 10.92 34.85
N GLY A 245 -2.86 9.63 34.53
CA GLY A 245 -2.11 8.54 35.14
C GLY A 245 -0.62 8.57 34.80
N ILE A 246 -0.30 8.85 33.53
CA ILE A 246 1.08 9.02 33.07
C ILE A 246 1.71 10.27 33.71
N THR A 247 0.98 11.39 33.81
CA THR A 247 1.42 12.62 34.48
C THR A 247 1.78 12.35 35.96
N PHE A 248 0.93 11.60 36.68
CA PHE A 248 1.20 11.17 38.05
C PHE A 248 2.45 10.28 38.12
N THR A 249 2.62 9.35 37.17
CA THR A 249 3.80 8.49 37.09
C THR A 249 5.08 9.31 36.86
N VAL A 250 5.07 10.30 35.98
CA VAL A 250 6.20 11.22 35.74
C VAL A 250 6.56 11.96 37.02
N ALA A 251 5.56 12.47 37.79
CA ALA A 251 5.76 13.13 39.05
C ALA A 251 6.50 12.19 40.05
N ALA A 252 6.05 10.94 40.21
CA ALA A 252 6.64 9.96 41.08
C ALA A 252 8.08 9.58 40.65
N LEU A 253 8.35 9.49 39.37
CA LEU A 253 9.68 9.24 38.83
C LEU A 253 10.65 10.41 39.13
N TYR A 254 10.22 11.67 38.98
CA TYR A 254 11.00 12.84 39.36
C TYR A 254 11.25 12.88 40.85
N GLN A 255 10.26 12.56 41.69
CA GLN A 255 10.44 12.45 43.13
C GLN A 255 11.47 11.37 43.49
N GLY A 256 11.42 10.22 42.84
CA GLY A 256 12.43 9.15 43.04
C GLY A 256 13.84 9.57 42.64
N GLN A 257 13.99 10.51 41.72
CA GLN A 257 15.27 11.15 41.36
C GLN A 257 15.65 12.31 42.29
N LYS A 258 14.88 12.58 43.33
CA LYS A 258 15.03 13.73 44.23
C LYS A 258 14.90 15.10 43.56
N ASN A 259 14.28 15.13 42.34
CA ASN A 259 13.93 16.38 41.67
C ASN A 259 12.56 16.86 42.14
N ASN A 260 12.51 17.37 43.38
CA ASN A 260 11.27 17.76 44.05
C ASN A 260 10.55 18.91 43.31
N ALA A 261 11.29 19.82 42.69
CA ALA A 261 10.72 20.93 41.95
C ALA A 261 9.86 20.43 40.75
N LYS A 262 10.41 19.51 39.95
CA LYS A 262 9.69 18.89 38.84
C LYS A 262 8.57 17.98 39.34
N ALA A 263 8.79 17.19 40.39
CA ALA A 263 7.74 16.36 40.97
C ALA A 263 6.52 17.20 41.38
N LEU A 264 6.72 18.32 42.07
CA LEU A 264 5.66 19.25 42.47
C LEU A 264 4.91 19.82 41.25
N GLU A 265 5.63 20.22 40.19
CA GLU A 265 5.03 20.72 38.96
C GLU A 265 4.04 19.68 38.41
N TYR A 266 4.44 18.43 38.25
CA TYR A 266 3.61 17.38 37.68
C TYR A 266 2.47 16.92 38.59
N TYR A 267 2.68 16.83 39.92
CA TYR A 267 1.59 16.53 40.86
C TYR A 267 0.51 17.63 40.85
N LYS A 268 0.88 18.90 40.74
CA LYS A 268 -0.08 20.00 40.63
C LYS A 268 -0.98 19.89 39.39
N LYS A 269 -0.47 19.37 38.25
CA LYS A 269 -1.27 19.15 37.05
C LYS A 269 -2.44 18.19 37.26
N VAL A 270 -2.32 17.23 38.18
CA VAL A 270 -3.34 16.21 38.45
C VAL A 270 -4.00 16.32 39.82
N GLN A 271 -3.76 17.38 40.60
CA GLN A 271 -4.29 17.56 41.95
C GLN A 271 -5.83 17.60 42.05
N ASN A 272 -6.51 17.86 40.96
CA ASN A 272 -7.97 17.91 40.90
C ASN A 272 -8.55 16.71 40.09
N ASP A 273 -7.71 15.75 39.69
CA ASP A 273 -8.17 14.58 38.98
C ASP A 273 -8.98 13.66 39.94
N PRO A 274 -10.14 13.14 39.54
CA PRO A 274 -10.99 12.31 40.39
C PRO A 274 -10.28 11.07 40.93
N LYS A 275 -9.33 10.49 40.18
CA LYS A 275 -8.62 9.25 40.52
C LYS A 275 -7.30 9.52 41.25
N PHE A 276 -6.53 10.50 40.82
CA PHE A 276 -5.17 10.74 41.31
C PHE A 276 -5.07 11.96 42.23
N GLY A 277 -6.09 12.83 42.29
CA GLY A 277 -6.02 14.13 42.96
C GLY A 277 -5.77 14.05 44.45
N ALA A 278 -6.42 13.15 45.17
CA ALA A 278 -6.21 12.97 46.59
C ALA A 278 -4.75 12.61 46.95
N GLN A 279 -4.19 11.66 46.19
CA GLN A 279 -2.81 11.22 46.37
C GLN A 279 -1.82 12.32 45.94
N ALA A 280 -2.10 13.03 44.83
CA ALA A 280 -1.27 14.16 44.41
C ALA A 280 -1.19 15.26 45.45
N LYS A 281 -2.30 15.66 46.08
CA LYS A 281 -2.33 16.63 47.16
C LYS A 281 -1.49 16.19 48.36
N GLN A 282 -1.56 14.91 48.74
CA GLN A 282 -0.74 14.35 49.79
C GLN A 282 0.76 14.43 49.48
N MET A 283 1.16 14.10 48.25
CA MET A 283 2.56 14.19 47.81
C MET A 283 3.04 15.65 47.77
N ILE A 284 2.21 16.59 47.29
CA ILE A 284 2.51 18.04 47.27
C ILE A 284 2.76 18.51 48.71
N ALA A 285 1.91 18.14 49.67
CA ALA A 285 2.09 18.53 51.09
C ALA A 285 3.36 17.92 51.71
N ALA A 286 3.72 16.71 51.35
CA ALA A 286 4.95 16.05 51.82
C ALA A 286 6.23 16.69 51.26
N LEU A 287 6.19 17.15 50.01
CA LEU A 287 7.36 17.75 49.33
C LEU A 287 7.58 19.23 49.70
N ASN A 288 6.60 19.89 50.29
CA ASN A 288 6.70 21.28 50.76
C ASN A 288 7.15 21.41 52.23
N LYS A 289 7.36 20.28 52.92
CA LYS A 289 7.94 20.22 54.28
C LYS A 289 9.46 20.19 54.23
#